data_1b6b16dcca43ed30c6918da41ab80c78
#
_entry.id   1b6b16dcca43ed30c6918da41ab80c78
#
_cell.length_a   1.000
_cell.length_b   1.000
_cell.length_c   1.000
_cell.angle_alpha   90.00
_cell.angle_beta   90.00
_cell.angle_gamma   90.00
#
_symmetry.space_group_name_H-M   'P 1'
#
loop_
_entity.id
_entity.type
_entity.pdbx_description
1 polymer ?
#
loop_
_entity_poly.entity_id
_entity_poly.type
_entity_poly.pdbx_seq_one_letter_code
_entity_poly.pdbx_strand_id
1 'polypeptide(L)'
;AEYVKAGDIVCIAGLDKASVADTIASPSVTTPMPSTPIDPPTMAVTITVNDSPFAGTEGKKVTSTMIRQRLLAEAEVNVAITFSESDNKDSFEIGGRGELQLGVLIETMRREGFELTVSRPRVLFQTIDGKRCEPIEEVTIDVDADYASPVIDALNQRKAEMLDMRTSTAGKTRLLFLAPSRGLIGFQGKFLTETRGSGVLNRVFHSCLLYTSPSPRDTA
;
A
#
# COMPACT_ATOMS: atom_id res chain seq x y z
N ALA A 1 -25.36 26.24 -0.22
CA ALA A 1 -26.23 26.36 0.97
C ALA A 1 -25.80 27.61 1.73
N GLU A 2 -26.75 28.35 2.29
CA GLU A 2 -26.46 29.53 3.10
C GLU A 2 -26.04 29.18 4.55
N TYR A 3 -26.45 27.99 5.02
CA TYR A 3 -26.08 27.45 6.31
C TYR A 3 -26.14 25.92 6.29
N VAL A 4 -25.40 25.29 7.20
CA VAL A 4 -25.38 23.85 7.43
C VAL A 4 -25.56 23.54 8.91
N LYS A 5 -26.05 22.36 9.24
CA LYS A 5 -26.28 21.92 10.62
C LYS A 5 -25.35 20.77 10.99
N ALA A 6 -25.19 20.53 12.28
CA ALA A 6 -24.46 19.37 12.77
C ALA A 6 -25.07 18.07 12.21
N GLY A 7 -24.24 17.23 11.63
CA GLY A 7 -24.64 15.98 10.95
C GLY A 7 -24.77 16.10 9.44
N ASP A 8 -24.73 17.31 8.87
CA ASP A 8 -24.75 17.50 7.42
C ASP A 8 -23.38 17.17 6.78
N ILE A 9 -23.40 16.54 5.62
CA ILE A 9 -22.23 16.32 4.76
C ILE A 9 -22.22 17.39 3.69
N VAL A 10 -21.15 18.16 3.63
CA VAL A 10 -21.03 19.32 2.73
C VAL A 10 -19.72 19.29 1.93
N CYS A 11 -19.75 19.91 0.76
CA CYS A 11 -18.54 20.18 -0.02
C CYS A 11 -18.10 21.62 0.24
N ILE A 12 -16.81 21.80 0.59
CA ILE A 12 -16.18 23.10 0.82
C ILE A 12 -15.18 23.35 -0.29
N ALA A 13 -15.24 24.51 -0.94
CA ALA A 13 -14.27 24.95 -1.93
C ALA A 13 -13.39 26.08 -1.36
N GLY A 14 -12.20 26.25 -1.92
CA GLY A 14 -11.28 27.34 -1.54
C GLY A 14 -10.34 26.99 -0.38
N LEU A 15 -10.11 25.72 -0.11
CA LEU A 15 -9.12 25.24 0.85
C LEU A 15 -7.85 24.79 0.10
N ASP A 16 -6.75 25.50 0.31
CA ASP A 16 -5.49 25.21 -0.40
C ASP A 16 -4.74 23.97 0.13
N LYS A 17 -4.95 23.62 1.40
CA LYS A 17 -4.18 22.57 2.10
C LYS A 17 -5.04 21.83 3.14
N ALA A 18 -6.15 21.25 2.73
CA ALA A 18 -6.93 20.39 3.61
C ALA A 18 -6.75 18.92 3.22
N SER A 19 -6.54 18.07 4.22
CA SER A 19 -6.39 16.63 4.07
C SER A 19 -7.49 15.88 4.81
N VAL A 20 -7.62 14.59 4.54
CA VAL A 20 -8.50 13.70 5.31
C VAL A 20 -8.03 13.69 6.76
N ALA A 21 -8.98 13.73 7.69
CA ALA A 21 -8.77 13.84 9.14
C ALA A 21 -8.39 15.24 9.66
N ASP A 22 -8.28 16.27 8.82
CA ASP A 22 -8.14 17.64 9.28
C ASP A 22 -9.46 18.17 9.84
N THR A 23 -9.37 18.97 10.89
CA THR A 23 -10.51 19.67 11.47
C THR A 23 -10.58 21.07 10.91
N ILE A 24 -11.67 21.38 10.20
CA ILE A 24 -11.96 22.72 9.70
C ILE A 24 -12.91 23.38 10.70
N ALA A 25 -12.45 24.46 11.33
CA ALA A 25 -13.18 25.12 12.39
C ALA A 25 -13.03 26.65 12.34
N SER A 26 -13.83 27.36 13.13
CA SER A 26 -13.64 28.80 13.36
C SER A 26 -12.26 29.05 13.99
N PRO A 27 -11.59 30.18 13.69
CA PRO A 27 -10.32 30.56 14.31
C PRO A 27 -10.31 30.61 15.86
N SER A 28 -11.48 30.68 16.46
CA SER A 28 -11.63 30.64 17.93
C SER A 28 -11.52 29.21 18.51
N VAL A 29 -11.61 28.18 17.69
CA VAL A 29 -11.50 26.76 18.10
C VAL A 29 -10.04 26.33 17.95
N THR A 30 -9.39 26.04 19.06
CA THR A 30 -7.95 25.67 19.10
C THR A 30 -7.72 24.18 19.23
N THR A 31 -8.76 23.41 19.58
CA THR A 31 -8.63 21.95 19.77
C THR A 31 -9.26 21.22 18.59
N PRO A 32 -8.46 20.45 17.81
CA PRO A 32 -9.00 19.64 16.72
C PRO A 32 -9.85 18.48 17.27
N MET A 33 -10.76 17.99 16.46
CA MET A 33 -11.47 16.75 16.77
C MET A 33 -10.51 15.55 16.77
N PRO A 34 -10.70 14.57 17.66
CA PRO A 34 -9.89 13.35 17.64
C PRO A 34 -10.09 12.63 16.30
N SER A 35 -8.99 12.31 15.63
CA SER A 35 -8.99 11.59 14.37
C SER A 35 -8.05 10.39 14.45
N THR A 36 -8.36 9.34 13.70
CA THR A 36 -7.46 8.20 13.55
C THR A 36 -6.39 8.55 12.51
N PRO A 37 -5.09 8.43 12.85
CA PRO A 37 -4.03 8.64 11.87
C PRO A 37 -4.19 7.72 10.66
N ILE A 38 -3.85 8.24 9.50
CA ILE A 38 -3.82 7.43 8.27
C ILE A 38 -2.52 6.65 8.26
N ASP A 39 -2.60 5.32 8.05
CA ASP A 39 -1.42 4.48 7.99
C ASP A 39 -0.48 4.92 6.87
N PRO A 40 0.83 4.98 7.14
CA PRO A 40 1.81 5.35 6.12
C PRO A 40 1.90 4.29 5.01
N PRO A 41 2.38 4.67 3.82
CA PRO A 41 2.67 3.71 2.78
C PRO A 41 3.79 2.75 3.24
N THR A 42 3.64 1.47 2.94
CA THR A 42 4.59 0.42 3.31
C THR A 42 5.51 0.03 2.16
N MET A 43 5.10 0.29 0.94
CA MET A 43 5.86 -0.04 -0.26
C MET A 43 5.74 1.02 -1.35
N ALA A 44 6.69 1.00 -2.28
CA ALA A 44 6.69 1.90 -3.43
C ALA A 44 7.08 1.18 -4.72
N VAL A 45 6.66 1.75 -5.82
CA VAL A 45 7.12 1.44 -7.17
C VAL A 45 7.66 2.71 -7.83
N THR A 46 8.62 2.55 -8.72
CA THR A 46 9.07 3.62 -9.58
C THR A 46 8.37 3.50 -10.93
N ILE A 47 7.77 4.59 -11.38
CA ILE A 47 7.11 4.70 -12.68
C ILE A 47 7.96 5.62 -13.56
N THR A 48 8.26 5.15 -14.77
CA THR A 48 9.00 5.90 -15.79
C THR A 48 8.24 5.89 -17.12
N VAL A 49 8.64 6.74 -18.04
CA VAL A 49 8.15 6.67 -19.42
C VAL A 49 8.51 5.32 -20.06
N ASN A 50 7.70 4.85 -20.98
CA ASN A 50 8.05 3.70 -21.80
C ASN A 50 9.08 4.13 -22.85
N ASP A 51 10.30 3.68 -22.71
CA ASP A 51 11.45 3.96 -23.60
C ASP A 51 11.70 2.83 -24.63
N SER A 52 10.79 1.84 -24.69
CA SER A 52 10.91 0.74 -25.65
C SER A 52 10.65 1.20 -27.08
N PRO A 53 11.18 0.47 -28.10
CA PRO A 53 10.91 0.76 -29.51
C PRO A 53 9.42 0.70 -29.90
N PHE A 54 8.58 0.13 -29.05
CA PHE A 54 7.14 -0.02 -29.25
C PHE A 54 6.33 1.04 -28.51
N ALA A 55 6.96 2.04 -27.90
CA ALA A 55 6.25 3.13 -27.21
C ALA A 55 5.28 3.85 -28.15
N GLY A 56 4.04 4.09 -27.66
CA GLY A 56 2.99 4.76 -28.44
C GLY A 56 2.17 3.83 -29.33
N THR A 57 2.39 2.51 -29.27
CA THR A 57 1.62 1.53 -30.08
C THR A 57 0.26 1.19 -29.47
N GLU A 58 0.17 1.11 -28.15
CA GLU A 58 -1.06 0.73 -27.45
C GLU A 58 -1.73 1.93 -26.75
N GLY A 59 -0.96 2.95 -26.36
CA GLY A 59 -1.45 4.14 -25.68
C GLY A 59 -0.91 5.42 -26.31
N LYS A 60 -1.61 6.53 -26.15
CA LYS A 60 -1.22 7.85 -26.65
C LYS A 60 -0.57 8.74 -25.59
N LYS A 61 -0.69 8.36 -24.31
CA LYS A 61 -0.19 9.14 -23.17
C LYS A 61 1.16 8.58 -22.72
N VAL A 62 2.22 9.00 -23.41
CA VAL A 62 3.57 8.44 -23.29
C VAL A 62 4.60 9.43 -22.73
N THR A 63 4.18 10.67 -22.41
CA THR A 63 5.12 11.71 -21.96
C THR A 63 5.23 11.77 -20.44
N SER A 64 6.43 12.07 -19.95
CA SER A 64 6.72 12.28 -18.53
C SER A 64 5.77 13.29 -17.88
N THR A 65 5.48 14.40 -18.56
CA THR A 65 4.57 15.44 -18.05
C THR A 65 3.15 14.92 -17.84
N MET A 66 2.62 14.12 -18.78
CA MET A 66 1.27 13.54 -18.63
C MET A 66 1.22 12.54 -17.47
N ILE A 67 2.23 11.67 -17.36
CA ILE A 67 2.35 10.71 -16.27
C ILE A 67 2.42 11.45 -14.92
N ARG A 68 3.28 12.46 -14.82
CA ARG A 68 3.45 13.29 -13.63
C ARG A 68 2.13 13.93 -13.19
N GLN A 69 1.42 14.60 -14.09
CA GLN A 69 0.15 15.25 -13.79
C GLN A 69 -0.90 14.26 -13.29
N ARG A 70 -0.97 13.08 -13.91
CA ARG A 70 -1.93 12.05 -13.50
C ARG A 70 -1.62 11.49 -12.12
N LEU A 71 -0.34 11.25 -11.82
CA LEU A 71 0.10 10.74 -10.52
C LEU A 71 -0.09 11.77 -9.40
N LEU A 72 0.16 13.06 -9.67
CA LEU A 72 -0.13 14.14 -8.73
C LEU A 72 -1.64 14.22 -8.43
N ALA A 73 -2.48 14.19 -9.45
CA ALA A 73 -3.92 14.21 -9.26
C ALA A 73 -4.43 13.00 -8.45
N GLU A 74 -3.81 11.83 -8.60
CA GLU A 74 -4.11 10.68 -7.75
C GLU A 74 -3.73 10.91 -6.29
N ALA A 75 -2.51 11.43 -6.04
CA ALA A 75 -2.02 11.67 -4.70
C ALA A 75 -2.83 12.78 -3.96
N GLU A 76 -3.40 13.74 -4.69
CA GLU A 76 -4.28 14.77 -4.12
C GLU A 76 -5.62 14.19 -3.64
N VAL A 77 -6.17 13.21 -4.34
CA VAL A 77 -7.47 12.60 -4.03
C VAL A 77 -7.33 11.41 -3.10
N ASN A 78 -6.26 10.63 -3.24
CA ASN A 78 -6.05 9.38 -2.51
C ASN A 78 -4.94 9.53 -1.47
N VAL A 79 -5.33 9.85 -0.24
CA VAL A 79 -4.41 10.07 0.90
C VAL A 79 -3.54 8.85 1.27
N ALA A 80 -3.87 7.67 0.76
CA ALA A 80 -3.07 6.45 0.97
C ALA A 80 -1.97 6.28 -0.10
N ILE A 81 -1.92 7.16 -1.09
CA ILE A 81 -0.91 7.22 -2.14
C ILE A 81 0.03 8.41 -1.86
N THR A 82 1.31 8.16 -1.90
CA THR A 82 2.33 9.23 -1.86
C THR A 82 3.03 9.33 -3.20
N PHE A 83 3.31 10.56 -3.60
CA PHE A 83 4.05 10.89 -4.82
C PHE A 83 5.35 11.59 -4.46
N SER A 84 6.46 11.18 -5.04
CA SER A 84 7.72 11.91 -5.01
C SER A 84 8.43 11.83 -6.36
N GLU A 85 9.14 12.91 -6.69
CA GLU A 85 9.99 12.94 -7.88
C GLU A 85 11.35 12.34 -7.51
N SER A 86 11.88 11.47 -8.36
CA SER A 86 13.24 10.96 -8.24
C SER A 86 14.24 11.98 -8.79
N ASP A 87 15.53 11.81 -8.49
CA ASP A 87 16.61 12.64 -9.03
C ASP A 87 16.63 12.65 -10.57
N ASN A 88 16.10 11.63 -11.19
CA ASN A 88 15.87 11.57 -12.63
C ASN A 88 14.49 12.17 -12.96
N LYS A 89 14.46 13.24 -13.76
CA LYS A 89 13.25 14.02 -14.12
C LYS A 89 12.11 13.22 -14.77
N ASP A 90 12.41 12.03 -15.32
CA ASP A 90 11.44 11.16 -15.99
C ASP A 90 11.07 9.95 -15.14
N SER A 91 11.36 9.99 -13.83
CA SER A 91 11.16 8.90 -12.90
C SER A 91 10.40 9.40 -11.68
N PHE A 92 9.29 8.73 -11.38
CA PHE A 92 8.38 9.08 -10.30
C PHE A 92 8.25 7.90 -9.34
N GLU A 93 8.36 8.18 -8.05
CA GLU A 93 8.13 7.19 -7.01
C GLU A 93 6.71 7.33 -6.47
N ILE A 94 5.99 6.22 -6.45
CA ILE A 94 4.65 6.11 -5.92
C ILE A 94 4.66 5.14 -4.75
N GLY A 95 4.34 5.65 -3.56
CA GLY A 95 4.13 4.85 -2.36
C GLY A 95 2.67 4.47 -2.18
N GLY A 96 2.43 3.29 -1.64
CA GLY A 96 1.10 2.77 -1.33
C GLY A 96 1.14 1.76 -0.19
N ARG A 97 -0.03 1.35 0.28
CA ARG A 97 -0.16 0.40 1.40
C ARG A 97 0.02 -1.06 0.99
N GLY A 98 0.02 -1.36 -0.31
CA GLY A 98 0.15 -2.73 -0.77
C GLY A 98 0.19 -2.87 -2.29
N GLU A 99 0.61 -4.06 -2.74
CA GLU A 99 0.73 -4.41 -4.16
C GLU A 99 -0.59 -4.23 -4.91
N LEU A 100 -1.72 -4.58 -4.29
CA LEU A 100 -3.03 -4.48 -4.92
C LEU A 100 -3.40 -3.02 -5.22
N GLN A 101 -3.18 -2.10 -4.28
CA GLN A 101 -3.47 -0.69 -4.46
C GLN A 101 -2.65 -0.09 -5.61
N LEU A 102 -1.34 -0.37 -5.62
CA LEU A 102 -0.45 0.07 -6.69
C LEU A 102 -0.83 -0.57 -8.04
N GLY A 103 -1.19 -1.86 -8.04
CA GLY A 103 -1.64 -2.57 -9.23
C GLY A 103 -2.93 -2.00 -9.80
N VAL A 104 -3.91 -1.63 -8.97
CA VAL A 104 -5.16 -0.98 -9.40
C VAL A 104 -4.88 0.38 -10.02
N LEU A 105 -3.99 1.20 -9.43
CA LEU A 105 -3.59 2.47 -10.01
C LEU A 105 -2.96 2.30 -11.40
N ILE A 106 -1.99 1.39 -11.53
CA ILE A 106 -1.30 1.12 -12.79
C ILE A 106 -2.29 0.64 -13.87
N GLU A 107 -3.19 -0.29 -13.50
CA GLU A 107 -4.20 -0.80 -14.43
C GLU A 107 -5.20 0.28 -14.84
N THR A 108 -5.60 1.17 -13.92
CA THR A 108 -6.46 2.31 -14.23
C THR A 108 -5.77 3.25 -15.22
N MET A 109 -4.50 3.59 -15.00
CA MET A 109 -3.73 4.41 -15.92
C MET A 109 -3.59 3.74 -17.30
N ARG A 110 -3.35 2.42 -17.34
CA ARG A 110 -3.32 1.66 -18.60
C ARG A 110 -4.63 1.81 -19.37
N ARG A 111 -5.77 1.67 -18.70
CA ARG A 111 -7.10 1.85 -19.31
C ARG A 111 -7.38 3.28 -19.75
N GLU A 112 -6.77 4.26 -19.10
CA GLU A 112 -6.82 5.67 -19.52
C GLU A 112 -5.93 5.97 -20.74
N GLY A 113 -5.18 4.98 -21.25
CA GLY A 113 -4.31 5.08 -22.43
C GLY A 113 -2.89 5.55 -22.11
N PHE A 114 -2.42 5.39 -20.87
CA PHE A 114 -1.03 5.61 -20.52
C PHE A 114 -0.20 4.37 -20.86
N GLU A 115 0.96 4.58 -21.43
CA GLU A 115 2.04 3.59 -21.50
C GLU A 115 3.16 4.03 -20.54
N LEU A 116 3.57 3.11 -19.68
CA LEU A 116 4.57 3.40 -18.65
C LEU A 116 5.37 2.13 -18.31
N THR A 117 6.59 2.33 -17.83
CA THR A 117 7.42 1.28 -17.26
C THR A 117 7.32 1.33 -15.76
N VAL A 118 7.16 0.17 -15.12
CA VAL A 118 7.02 0.03 -13.67
C VAL A 118 8.14 -0.83 -13.12
N SER A 119 8.82 -0.36 -12.09
CA SER A 119 9.83 -1.14 -11.37
C SER A 119 9.20 -2.25 -10.53
N ARG A 120 10.03 -3.17 -10.05
CA ARG A 120 9.62 -4.08 -8.98
C ARG A 120 9.23 -3.28 -7.73
N PRO A 121 8.18 -3.70 -6.98
CA PRO A 121 7.84 -3.07 -5.73
C PRO A 121 8.96 -3.22 -4.70
N ARG A 122 9.24 -2.16 -3.97
CA ARG A 122 10.20 -2.13 -2.88
C ARG A 122 9.55 -1.66 -1.60
N VAL A 123 10.02 -2.13 -0.48
CA VAL A 123 9.52 -1.71 0.84
C VAL A 123 10.12 -0.36 1.22
N LEU A 124 9.30 0.49 1.80
CA LEU A 124 9.70 1.79 2.32
C LEU A 124 10.23 1.63 3.75
N PHE A 125 11.54 1.82 3.91
CA PHE A 125 12.18 1.85 5.22
C PHE A 125 12.03 3.25 5.83
N GLN A 126 11.86 3.29 7.14
CA GLN A 126 11.84 4.53 7.91
C GLN A 126 13.10 4.62 8.78
N THR A 127 13.54 5.84 9.06
CA THR A 127 14.61 6.07 10.03
C THR A 127 13.97 6.61 11.32
N ILE A 128 14.01 5.81 12.38
CA ILE A 128 13.48 6.14 13.71
C ILE A 128 14.66 6.13 14.67
N ASP A 129 14.90 7.24 15.36
CA ASP A 129 16.03 7.43 16.28
C ASP A 129 17.40 7.06 15.66
N GLY A 130 17.61 7.44 14.39
CA GLY A 130 18.84 7.15 13.65
C GLY A 130 19.02 5.70 13.22
N LYS A 131 18.03 4.84 13.45
CA LYS A 131 18.07 3.42 13.10
C LYS A 131 17.10 3.13 11.95
N ARG A 132 17.53 2.28 11.02
CA ARG A 132 16.70 1.85 9.88
C ARG A 132 15.65 0.86 10.37
N CYS A 133 14.38 1.18 10.16
CA CYS A 133 13.23 0.37 10.54
C CYS A 133 12.45 -0.07 9.31
N GLU A 134 11.90 -1.28 9.35
CA GLU A 134 11.03 -1.83 8.30
C GLU A 134 9.58 -1.89 8.79
N PRO A 135 8.59 -1.70 7.90
CA PRO A 135 7.19 -1.83 8.23
C PRO A 135 6.84 -3.31 8.50
N ILE A 136 6.12 -3.51 9.58
CA ILE A 136 5.56 -4.80 10.00
C ILE A 136 4.05 -4.73 9.83
N GLU A 137 3.48 -5.77 9.28
CA GLU A 137 2.05 -5.93 9.11
C GLU A 137 1.51 -7.04 10.00
N GLU A 138 0.35 -6.80 10.58
CA GLU A 138 -0.48 -7.83 11.17
C GLU A 138 -1.22 -8.54 10.04
N VAL A 139 -1.05 -9.86 9.98
CA VAL A 139 -1.60 -10.70 8.93
C VAL A 139 -2.58 -11.69 9.55
N THR A 140 -3.87 -11.52 9.24
CA THR A 140 -4.91 -12.45 9.63
C THR A 140 -5.25 -13.36 8.45
N ILE A 141 -5.20 -14.66 8.67
CA ILE A 141 -5.45 -15.66 7.65
C ILE A 141 -6.53 -16.63 8.13
N ASP A 142 -7.55 -16.83 7.30
CA ASP A 142 -8.56 -17.87 7.48
C ASP A 142 -8.42 -18.93 6.38
N VAL A 143 -8.12 -20.17 6.76
CA VAL A 143 -7.93 -21.30 5.85
C VAL A 143 -8.62 -22.55 6.35
N ASP A 144 -8.87 -23.51 5.47
CA ASP A 144 -9.24 -24.87 5.86
C ASP A 144 -8.07 -25.53 6.61
N ALA A 145 -8.36 -26.36 7.60
CA ALA A 145 -7.36 -26.96 8.49
C ALA A 145 -6.23 -27.68 7.72
N ASP A 146 -6.54 -28.29 6.58
CA ASP A 146 -5.59 -28.99 5.73
C ASP A 146 -4.51 -28.07 5.12
N TYR A 147 -4.81 -26.78 4.96
CA TYR A 147 -3.88 -25.80 4.41
C TYR A 147 -3.11 -25.00 5.47
N ALA A 148 -3.43 -25.17 6.75
CA ALA A 148 -2.82 -24.39 7.83
C ALA A 148 -1.30 -24.60 7.90
N SER A 149 -0.82 -25.86 7.91
CA SER A 149 0.60 -26.17 8.02
C SER A 149 1.45 -25.62 6.86
N PRO A 150 1.09 -25.83 5.57
CA PRO A 150 1.82 -25.22 4.46
C PRO A 150 1.89 -23.69 4.52
N VAL A 151 0.82 -23.04 4.94
CA VAL A 151 0.76 -21.57 5.09
C VAL A 151 1.67 -21.09 6.21
N ILE A 152 1.67 -21.78 7.37
CA ILE A 152 2.56 -21.48 8.49
C ILE A 152 4.04 -21.59 8.05
N ASP A 153 4.40 -22.69 7.39
CA ASP A 153 5.76 -22.89 6.90
C ASP A 153 6.19 -21.82 5.90
N ALA A 154 5.29 -21.46 4.98
CA ALA A 154 5.55 -20.42 4.00
C ALA A 154 5.75 -19.04 4.63
N LEU A 155 5.04 -18.71 5.70
CA LEU A 155 5.20 -17.46 6.44
C LEU A 155 6.44 -17.44 7.32
N ASN A 156 6.76 -18.55 8.00
CA ASN A 156 7.97 -18.69 8.80
C ASN A 156 9.24 -18.49 7.95
N GLN A 157 9.28 -19.05 6.73
CA GLN A 157 10.37 -18.82 5.76
C GLN A 157 10.49 -17.34 5.35
N ARG A 158 9.43 -16.54 5.52
CA ARG A 158 9.36 -15.13 5.22
C ARG A 158 9.57 -14.24 6.44
N LYS A 159 10.05 -14.84 7.55
CA LYS A 159 10.32 -14.17 8.83
C LYS A 159 9.06 -13.59 9.49
N ALA A 160 7.90 -14.18 9.26
CA ALA A 160 6.71 -13.88 10.02
C ALA A 160 6.77 -14.59 11.38
N GLU A 161 6.25 -13.93 12.40
CA GLU A 161 6.10 -14.44 13.75
C GLU A 161 4.64 -14.76 14.01
N MET A 162 4.32 -15.99 14.37
CA MET A 162 2.95 -16.41 14.69
C MET A 162 2.58 -15.95 16.09
N LEU A 163 1.50 -15.18 16.19
CA LEU A 163 0.97 -14.68 17.46
C LEU A 163 -0.12 -15.60 18.03
N ASP A 164 -1.02 -16.10 17.18
CA ASP A 164 -2.16 -16.90 17.61
C ASP A 164 -2.60 -17.87 16.52
N MET A 165 -3.20 -18.99 16.93
CA MET A 165 -3.82 -19.96 16.07
C MET A 165 -5.10 -20.50 16.72
N ARG A 166 -6.24 -20.39 16.03
CA ARG A 166 -7.53 -20.88 16.52
C ARG A 166 -8.20 -21.73 15.45
N THR A 167 -8.51 -22.96 15.81
CA THR A 167 -9.28 -23.84 14.93
C THR A 167 -10.73 -23.89 15.37
N SER A 168 -11.62 -23.59 14.44
CA SER A 168 -13.07 -23.68 14.63
C SER A 168 -13.54 -25.12 14.54
N THR A 169 -14.65 -25.44 15.23
CA THR A 169 -15.34 -26.74 15.09
C THR A 169 -15.81 -27.03 13.68
N ALA A 170 -15.92 -26.02 12.81
CA ALA A 170 -16.29 -26.14 11.40
C ALA A 170 -15.09 -26.45 10.48
N GLY A 171 -13.91 -26.79 11.02
CA GLY A 171 -12.72 -27.13 10.23
C GLY A 171 -11.99 -25.95 9.60
N LYS A 172 -12.32 -24.71 9.99
CA LYS A 172 -11.58 -23.50 9.59
C LYS A 172 -10.55 -23.15 10.66
N THR A 173 -9.36 -22.77 10.23
CA THR A 173 -8.28 -22.32 11.11
C THR A 173 -7.99 -20.87 10.83
N ARG A 174 -8.03 -20.05 11.88
CA ARG A 174 -7.58 -18.65 11.86
C ARG A 174 -6.15 -18.57 12.40
N LEU A 175 -5.28 -17.95 11.65
CA LEU A 175 -3.90 -17.70 12.00
C LEU A 175 -3.66 -16.20 12.08
N LEU A 176 -2.91 -15.78 13.09
CA LEU A 176 -2.52 -14.39 13.29
C LEU A 176 -0.99 -14.31 13.32
N PHE A 177 -0.42 -13.46 12.46
CA PHE A 177 1.03 -13.26 12.35
C PHE A 177 1.39 -11.78 12.39
N LEU A 178 2.62 -11.50 12.84
CA LEU A 178 3.36 -10.29 12.49
C LEU A 178 4.39 -10.64 11.42
N ALA A 179 4.36 -9.93 10.31
CA ALA A 179 5.23 -10.20 9.18
C ALA A 179 5.85 -8.92 8.62
N PRO A 180 7.15 -8.93 8.27
CA PRO A 180 7.74 -7.79 7.57
C PRO A 180 7.11 -7.66 6.18
N SER A 181 6.72 -6.42 5.79
CA SER A 181 6.07 -6.15 4.51
C SER A 181 6.85 -6.71 3.32
N ARG A 182 8.20 -6.69 3.37
CA ARG A 182 9.07 -7.29 2.35
C ARG A 182 8.86 -8.80 2.18
N GLY A 183 8.56 -9.51 3.27
CA GLY A 183 8.27 -10.94 3.24
C GLY A 183 6.94 -11.26 2.58
N LEU A 184 6.03 -10.30 2.53
CA LEU A 184 4.68 -10.48 1.98
C LEU A 184 4.58 -10.13 0.49
N ILE A 185 5.63 -9.55 -0.11
CA ILE A 185 5.66 -9.26 -1.55
C ILE A 185 5.52 -10.58 -2.33
N GLY A 186 4.53 -10.64 -3.23
CA GLY A 186 4.19 -11.82 -4.03
C GLY A 186 3.63 -13.02 -3.23
N PHE A 187 3.40 -12.86 -1.92
CA PHE A 187 2.85 -13.95 -1.10
C PHE A 187 1.40 -14.27 -1.44
N GLN A 188 0.60 -13.26 -1.74
CA GLN A 188 -0.84 -13.45 -1.99
C GLN A 188 -1.12 -14.40 -3.15
N GLY A 189 -0.38 -14.30 -4.26
CA GLY A 189 -0.53 -15.20 -5.40
C GLY A 189 -0.19 -16.64 -5.04
N LYS A 190 0.92 -16.86 -4.30
CA LYS A 190 1.31 -18.16 -3.79
C LYS A 190 0.26 -18.72 -2.83
N PHE A 191 -0.21 -17.92 -1.89
CA PHE A 191 -1.24 -18.29 -0.91
C PHE A 191 -2.53 -18.75 -1.58
N LEU A 192 -3.05 -17.99 -2.56
CA LEU A 192 -4.26 -18.36 -3.29
C LEU A 192 -4.08 -19.68 -4.07
N THR A 193 -2.91 -19.90 -4.63
CA THR A 193 -2.61 -21.16 -5.32
C THR A 193 -2.56 -22.33 -4.35
N GLU A 194 -1.87 -22.20 -3.22
CA GLU A 194 -1.73 -23.25 -2.20
C GLU A 194 -3.06 -23.60 -1.53
N THR A 195 -3.93 -22.60 -1.31
CA THR A 195 -5.26 -22.77 -0.71
C THR A 195 -6.36 -23.04 -1.73
N ARG A 196 -6.02 -23.22 -3.00
CA ARG A 196 -6.98 -23.39 -4.12
C ARG A 196 -8.06 -22.31 -4.17
N GLY A 197 -7.69 -21.08 -3.75
CA GLY A 197 -8.57 -19.91 -3.71
C GLY A 197 -9.57 -19.88 -2.54
N SER A 198 -9.57 -20.88 -1.63
CA SER A 198 -10.49 -20.90 -0.47
C SER A 198 -10.01 -20.08 0.72
N GLY A 199 -8.70 -19.74 0.76
CA GLY A 199 -8.11 -18.98 1.85
C GLY A 199 -8.43 -17.49 1.76
N VAL A 200 -8.63 -16.87 2.91
CA VAL A 200 -8.79 -15.41 3.06
C VAL A 200 -7.57 -14.87 3.78
N LEU A 201 -6.97 -13.82 3.22
CA LEU A 201 -5.81 -13.15 3.78
C LEU A 201 -6.10 -11.66 3.92
N ASN A 202 -5.96 -11.14 5.13
CA ASN A 202 -6.08 -9.73 5.44
C ASN A 202 -4.77 -9.22 6.02
N ARG A 203 -4.38 -7.98 5.66
CA ARG A 203 -3.11 -7.35 6.05
C ARG A 203 -3.39 -5.93 6.51
N VAL A 204 -2.89 -5.57 7.69
CA VAL A 204 -3.01 -4.23 8.25
C VAL A 204 -1.65 -3.78 8.76
N PHE A 205 -1.29 -2.52 8.54
CA PHE A 205 -0.07 -1.95 9.11
C PHE A 205 -0.13 -2.06 10.64
N HIS A 206 0.94 -2.57 11.25
CA HIS A 206 1.04 -2.69 12.69
C HIS A 206 2.05 -1.71 13.28
N SER A 207 3.29 -1.73 12.81
CA SER A 207 4.39 -0.93 13.38
C SER A 207 5.60 -0.88 12.45
N CYS A 208 6.62 -0.12 12.84
CA CYS A 208 7.95 -0.23 12.24
C CYS A 208 8.91 -0.81 13.26
N LEU A 209 9.62 -1.88 12.90
CA LEU A 209 10.64 -2.52 13.72
C LEU A 209 12.02 -2.38 13.10
N LEU A 210 13.06 -2.51 13.94
CA LEU A 210 14.44 -2.48 13.48
C LEU A 210 14.68 -3.52 12.37
N TYR A 211 15.24 -3.07 11.28
CA TYR A 211 15.66 -3.95 10.19
C TYR A 211 16.84 -4.82 10.65
N THR A 212 16.63 -6.12 10.76
CA THR A 212 17.58 -7.02 11.43
C THR A 212 18.46 -7.83 10.49
N SER A 213 18.08 -8.04 9.23
CA SER A 213 18.93 -8.75 8.27
C SER A 213 18.30 -8.82 6.88
N PRO A 214 19.08 -8.71 5.78
CA PRO A 214 18.55 -8.90 4.45
C PRO A 214 17.98 -10.33 4.30
N SER A 215 16.81 -10.42 3.66
CA SER A 215 16.28 -11.69 3.17
C SER A 215 16.98 -12.06 1.86
N PRO A 216 17.07 -13.34 1.48
CA PRO A 216 17.55 -13.74 0.16
C PRO A 216 16.83 -13.08 -1.02
N ARG A 217 15.65 -12.50 -0.79
CA ARG A 217 14.87 -11.76 -1.80
C ARG A 217 15.24 -10.28 -1.93
N ASP A 218 15.97 -9.73 -0.97
CA ASP A 218 16.41 -8.32 -1.00
C ASP A 218 17.66 -8.14 -1.87
N THR A 219 18.25 -9.23 -2.33
CA THR A 219 19.49 -9.29 -3.14
C THR A 219 19.26 -9.73 -4.59
N ALA A 220 18.00 -9.86 -5.02
CA ALA A 220 17.64 -10.30 -6.37
C ALA A 220 17.10 -9.16 -7.24
#